data_44f8396d359d9b85e85823bc8bff7594
#
_entry.id   44f8396d359d9b85e85823bc8bff7594
#
_cell.length_a   1.000
_cell.length_b   1.000
_cell.length_c   1.000
_cell.angle_alpha   90.00
_cell.angle_beta   90.00
_cell.angle_gamma   90.00
#
_symmetry.space_group_name_H-M   'P 1'
#
loop_
_entity.id
_entity.type
_entity.pdbx_description
1 polymer ?
#
loop_
_entity_poly.entity_id
_entity_poly.type
_entity_poly.pdbx_seq_one_letter_code
_entity_poly.pdbx_strand_id
1 'polypeptide(L)'
;MTAKDSATRQVSIAVTSPSTAVAPPAGRSGTLLAGLGVVAFSLTFPSTVWGLESFGPWSLVTLRSLLAALIAGSVLLAGRVPVPDRRHWGGLAVVAGGVVVGFPLLTTLALQTSTSSHAAVVVGLLPLTTAVLSSLRTGSRPPRTFWIAALAGAAVVIVFTVQQSGGALSSGDLFLFGALLVCAAGYTEGGRLAGVMPGWQVIGWALVLAAPLMVAGAAVALSFEPVRLTTHGVIGLVWVAAGSTFVGLYVWYRGMAEIGVPRASQLQLAQPLLTLVWSFLLLGEKVSAAAPVAAVAVLVCIAATQRAGVRRQGASVVAHDGQGARATAASTAPCSRPIRKESPVRPVRGRIRS
;
A
#
# COMPACT_ATOMS: atom_id res chain seq x y z
N MET A 1 40.59 9.71 60.81
CA MET A 1 39.14 9.65 60.61
C MET A 1 38.89 9.98 59.17
N THR A 2 38.34 9.05 58.45
CA THR A 2 38.38 8.82 57.03
C THR A 2 37.36 9.66 56.27
N ALA A 3 37.83 10.45 55.27
CA ALA A 3 37.00 11.08 54.27
C ALA A 3 36.73 10.07 53.15
N LYS A 4 35.45 9.86 52.81
CA LYS A 4 35.01 8.97 51.73
C LYS A 4 34.81 9.80 50.46
N ASP A 5 35.68 9.58 49.47
CA ASP A 5 35.55 10.09 48.12
C ASP A 5 34.39 9.38 47.41
N SER A 6 33.36 10.15 47.04
CA SER A 6 32.29 9.70 46.14
C SER A 6 32.62 10.11 44.71
N ALA A 7 33.24 9.20 43.97
CA ALA A 7 33.46 9.37 42.56
C ALA A 7 32.14 9.18 41.77
N THR A 8 31.57 10.26 41.30
CA THR A 8 30.40 10.26 40.38
C THR A 8 30.83 9.76 38.99
N ARG A 9 30.49 8.51 38.71
CA ARG A 9 30.71 7.87 37.41
C ARG A 9 29.72 8.48 36.42
N GLN A 10 30.19 9.41 35.58
CA GLN A 10 29.42 9.86 34.41
C GLN A 10 29.31 8.70 33.42
N VAL A 11 28.11 8.13 33.26
CA VAL A 11 27.78 7.20 32.18
C VAL A 11 27.56 8.02 30.93
N SER A 12 28.58 8.03 30.04
CA SER A 12 28.48 8.61 28.72
C SER A 12 27.63 7.66 27.88
N ILE A 13 26.36 7.99 27.69
CA ILE A 13 25.51 7.31 26.72
C ILE A 13 25.96 7.75 25.33
N ALA A 14 26.74 6.91 24.67
CA ALA A 14 27.04 7.06 23.26
C ALA A 14 25.73 6.92 22.47
N VAL A 15 25.19 8.06 22.02
CA VAL A 15 24.10 8.09 21.04
C VAL A 15 24.69 7.58 19.73
N THR A 16 24.56 6.29 19.49
CA THR A 16 24.84 5.70 18.17
C THR A 16 23.85 6.30 17.18
N SER A 17 24.34 7.17 16.32
CA SER A 17 23.62 7.66 15.13
C SER A 17 23.05 6.46 14.38
N PRO A 18 21.80 6.50 13.91
CA PRO A 18 21.28 5.43 13.07
C PRO A 18 22.14 5.37 11.82
N SER A 19 22.89 4.30 11.70
CA SER A 19 23.62 3.94 10.49
C SER A 19 22.64 4.05 9.32
N THR A 20 22.93 4.91 8.35
CA THR A 20 22.33 4.88 7.03
C THR A 20 22.69 3.54 6.41
N ALA A 21 21.89 2.53 6.70
CA ALA A 21 22.02 1.22 6.09
C ALA A 21 21.83 1.43 4.58
N VAL A 22 22.92 1.49 3.85
CA VAL A 22 22.95 1.36 2.40
C VAL A 22 22.22 0.06 2.11
N ALA A 23 21.05 0.15 1.45
CA ALA A 23 20.29 -1.01 1.08
C ALA A 23 21.22 -1.98 0.32
N PRO A 24 21.27 -3.26 0.69
CA PRO A 24 22.11 -4.22 0.02
C PRO A 24 21.81 -4.23 -1.49
N PRO A 25 22.80 -4.53 -2.35
CA PRO A 25 22.56 -4.62 -3.79
C PRO A 25 21.37 -5.54 -4.01
N ALA A 26 20.39 -5.07 -4.77
CA ALA A 26 19.14 -5.79 -5.00
C ALA A 26 19.45 -7.20 -5.50
N GLY A 27 19.22 -8.19 -4.66
CA GLY A 27 19.40 -9.58 -5.03
C GLY A 27 18.51 -9.90 -6.24
N ARG A 28 19.03 -10.61 -7.23
CA ARG A 28 18.23 -11.07 -8.38
C ARG A 28 16.99 -11.84 -7.91
N SER A 29 17.08 -12.54 -6.78
CA SER A 29 15.99 -13.29 -6.14
C SER A 29 14.81 -12.38 -5.73
N GLY A 30 15.05 -11.28 -5.06
CA GLY A 30 13.99 -10.37 -4.63
C GLY A 30 13.25 -9.70 -5.79
N THR A 31 13.98 -9.34 -6.86
CA THR A 31 13.36 -8.82 -8.09
C THR A 31 12.50 -9.87 -8.79
N LEU A 32 12.97 -11.11 -8.87
CA LEU A 32 12.19 -12.22 -9.44
C LEU A 32 10.94 -12.52 -8.63
N LEU A 33 11.04 -12.58 -7.30
CA LEU A 33 9.90 -12.83 -6.42
C LEU A 33 8.85 -11.71 -6.57
N ALA A 34 9.27 -10.45 -6.53
CA ALA A 34 8.34 -9.33 -6.73
C ALA A 34 7.72 -9.34 -8.13
N GLY A 35 8.50 -9.67 -9.17
CA GLY A 35 8.03 -9.84 -10.55
C GLY A 35 6.99 -10.97 -10.67
N LEU A 36 7.25 -12.13 -10.05
CA LEU A 36 6.26 -13.23 -10.00
C LEU A 36 4.97 -12.82 -9.32
N GLY A 37 5.04 -12.02 -8.25
CA GLY A 37 3.85 -11.43 -7.60
C GLY A 37 3.06 -10.57 -8.56
N VAL A 38 3.71 -9.69 -9.34
CA VAL A 38 3.05 -8.85 -10.36
C VAL A 38 2.40 -9.70 -11.45
N VAL A 39 3.07 -10.75 -11.92
CA VAL A 39 2.49 -11.70 -12.89
C VAL A 39 1.26 -12.39 -12.29
N ALA A 40 1.33 -12.87 -11.05
CA ALA A 40 0.19 -13.49 -10.38
C ALA A 40 -1.02 -12.54 -10.28
N PHE A 41 -0.79 -11.28 -9.93
CA PHE A 41 -1.84 -10.27 -9.85
C PHE A 41 -2.40 -9.88 -11.22
N SER A 42 -1.58 -9.83 -12.26
CA SER A 42 -2.02 -9.47 -13.60
C SER A 42 -2.97 -10.49 -14.22
N LEU A 43 -2.92 -11.74 -13.78
CA LEU A 43 -3.85 -12.81 -14.19
C LEU A 43 -5.20 -12.78 -13.45
N THR A 44 -5.39 -11.89 -12.46
CA THR A 44 -6.61 -11.85 -11.65
C THR A 44 -7.88 -11.64 -12.47
N PHE A 45 -7.89 -10.66 -13.37
CA PHE A 45 -9.09 -10.39 -14.18
C PHE A 45 -9.36 -11.49 -15.20
N PRO A 46 -8.42 -11.96 -16.02
CA PRO A 46 -8.64 -13.10 -16.90
C PRO A 46 -9.15 -14.33 -16.15
N SER A 47 -8.57 -14.65 -15.00
CA SER A 47 -9.02 -15.80 -14.19
C SER A 47 -10.40 -15.58 -13.57
N THR A 48 -10.77 -14.33 -13.27
CA THR A 48 -12.13 -14.01 -12.81
C THR A 48 -13.14 -14.22 -13.94
N VAL A 49 -12.81 -13.85 -15.17
CA VAL A 49 -13.66 -14.11 -16.35
C VAL A 49 -13.85 -15.63 -16.54
N TRP A 50 -12.77 -16.41 -16.46
CA TRP A 50 -12.89 -17.88 -16.47
C TRP A 50 -13.75 -18.40 -15.33
N GLY A 51 -13.58 -17.87 -14.10
CA GLY A 51 -14.40 -18.26 -12.95
C GLY A 51 -15.89 -18.03 -13.19
N LEU A 52 -16.25 -16.96 -13.92
CA LEU A 52 -17.64 -16.64 -14.27
C LEU A 52 -18.27 -17.63 -15.27
N GLU A 53 -17.47 -18.46 -15.97
CA GLU A 53 -18.02 -19.55 -16.79
C GLU A 53 -18.68 -20.65 -15.95
N SER A 54 -18.24 -20.83 -14.70
CA SER A 54 -18.74 -21.88 -13.80
C SER A 54 -19.61 -21.38 -12.67
N PHE A 55 -19.39 -20.17 -12.20
CA PHE A 55 -20.01 -19.62 -10.99
C PHE A 55 -20.64 -18.27 -11.32
N GLY A 56 -21.77 -17.99 -10.72
CA GLY A 56 -22.28 -16.63 -10.73
C GLY A 56 -21.38 -15.68 -9.94
N PRO A 57 -21.54 -14.35 -10.11
CA PRO A 57 -20.62 -13.37 -9.53
C PRO A 57 -20.57 -13.43 -7.99
N TRP A 58 -21.68 -13.65 -7.33
CA TRP A 58 -21.75 -13.76 -5.87
C TRP A 58 -21.11 -15.04 -5.35
N SER A 59 -21.39 -16.18 -6.03
CA SER A 59 -20.77 -17.46 -5.70
C SER A 59 -19.26 -17.41 -5.90
N LEU A 60 -18.79 -16.84 -7.01
CA LEU A 60 -17.37 -16.75 -7.32
C LEU A 60 -16.63 -15.91 -6.24
N VAL A 61 -17.17 -14.76 -5.86
CA VAL A 61 -16.54 -13.86 -4.87
C VAL A 61 -16.53 -14.48 -3.48
N THR A 62 -17.62 -15.10 -3.07
CA THR A 62 -17.70 -15.73 -1.75
C THR A 62 -16.80 -16.96 -1.65
N LEU A 63 -16.81 -17.84 -2.68
CA LEU A 63 -15.96 -19.03 -2.71
C LEU A 63 -14.47 -18.69 -2.77
N ARG A 64 -14.07 -17.71 -3.61
CA ARG A 64 -12.64 -17.28 -3.66
C ARG A 64 -12.16 -16.74 -2.32
N SER A 65 -13.01 -15.93 -1.67
CA SER A 65 -12.67 -15.33 -0.37
C SER A 65 -12.60 -16.38 0.74
N LEU A 66 -13.49 -17.38 0.72
CA LEU A 66 -13.46 -18.51 1.64
C LEU A 66 -12.22 -19.37 1.47
N LEU A 67 -11.89 -19.75 0.23
CA LEU A 67 -10.68 -20.52 -0.04
C LEU A 67 -9.42 -19.74 0.40
N ALA A 68 -9.36 -18.45 0.10
CA ALA A 68 -8.27 -17.61 0.54
C ALA A 68 -8.22 -17.49 2.07
N ALA A 69 -9.37 -17.38 2.75
CA ALA A 69 -9.46 -17.31 4.20
C ALA A 69 -9.04 -18.65 4.86
N LEU A 70 -9.39 -19.78 4.28
CA LEU A 70 -8.94 -21.11 4.74
C LEU A 70 -7.42 -21.23 4.66
N ILE A 71 -6.83 -20.84 3.52
CA ILE A 71 -5.37 -20.88 3.34
C ILE A 71 -4.70 -19.91 4.32
N ALA A 72 -5.16 -18.66 4.41
CA ALA A 72 -4.61 -17.66 5.30
C ALA A 72 -4.75 -18.07 6.77
N GLY A 73 -5.93 -18.58 7.17
CA GLY A 73 -6.17 -19.08 8.51
C GLY A 73 -5.27 -20.24 8.88
N SER A 74 -5.08 -21.20 7.96
CA SER A 74 -4.16 -22.32 8.15
C SER A 74 -2.71 -21.87 8.36
N VAL A 75 -2.25 -20.88 7.59
CA VAL A 75 -0.89 -20.31 7.74
C VAL A 75 -0.75 -19.51 9.04
N LEU A 76 -1.76 -18.73 9.43
CA LEU A 76 -1.76 -18.00 10.70
C LEU A 76 -1.71 -18.97 11.88
N LEU A 77 -2.49 -20.06 11.84
CA LEU A 77 -2.52 -21.11 12.87
C LEU A 77 -1.20 -21.87 12.95
N ALA A 78 -0.68 -22.33 11.80
CA ALA A 78 0.59 -23.04 11.73
C ALA A 78 1.78 -22.18 12.21
N GLY A 79 1.75 -20.87 11.88
CA GLY A 79 2.72 -19.88 12.33
C GLY A 79 2.51 -19.43 13.78
N ARG A 80 1.47 -19.92 14.47
CA ARG A 80 1.08 -19.50 15.83
C ARG A 80 1.02 -17.98 15.99
N VAL A 81 0.51 -17.31 14.94
CA VAL A 81 0.43 -15.84 14.92
C VAL A 81 -0.61 -15.38 15.93
N PRO A 82 -0.26 -14.48 16.88
CA PRO A 82 -1.20 -14.02 17.88
C PRO A 82 -2.34 -13.22 17.26
N VAL A 83 -3.54 -13.34 17.83
CA VAL A 83 -4.71 -12.55 17.43
C VAL A 83 -4.42 -11.07 17.68
N PRO A 84 -4.67 -10.18 16.72
CA PRO A 84 -4.45 -8.74 16.88
C PRO A 84 -5.28 -8.14 18.02
N ASP A 85 -4.73 -7.13 18.68
CA ASP A 85 -5.45 -6.36 19.71
C ASP A 85 -6.78 -5.81 19.16
N ARG A 86 -7.79 -5.76 19.99
CA ARG A 86 -9.14 -5.27 19.61
C ARG A 86 -9.14 -3.87 19.01
N ARG A 87 -8.18 -3.02 19.39
CA ARG A 87 -7.97 -1.66 18.83
C ARG A 87 -7.71 -1.66 17.32
N HIS A 88 -7.23 -2.77 16.74
CA HIS A 88 -6.92 -2.90 15.32
C HIS A 88 -8.07 -3.49 14.50
N TRP A 89 -9.11 -4.05 15.14
CA TRP A 89 -10.19 -4.74 14.45
C TRP A 89 -11.02 -3.82 13.55
N GLY A 90 -11.25 -2.56 13.94
CA GLY A 90 -11.91 -1.58 13.08
C GLY A 90 -11.15 -1.35 11.77
N GLY A 91 -9.82 -1.25 11.86
CA GLY A 91 -8.97 -1.14 10.67
C GLY A 91 -8.97 -2.43 9.83
N LEU A 92 -8.92 -3.60 10.46
CA LEU A 92 -9.04 -4.88 9.77
C LEU A 92 -10.39 -5.03 9.07
N ALA A 93 -11.48 -4.55 9.67
CA ALA A 93 -12.80 -4.54 9.04
C ALA A 93 -12.85 -3.64 7.79
N VAL A 94 -12.16 -2.49 7.79
CA VAL A 94 -12.03 -1.64 6.60
C VAL A 94 -11.23 -2.34 5.50
N VAL A 95 -10.15 -3.05 5.85
CA VAL A 95 -9.37 -3.86 4.89
C VAL A 95 -10.22 -5.01 4.36
N ALA A 96 -10.93 -5.72 5.22
CA ALA A 96 -11.84 -6.81 4.83
C ALA A 96 -12.94 -6.31 3.89
N GLY A 97 -13.63 -5.24 4.26
CA GLY A 97 -14.69 -4.66 3.46
C GLY A 97 -14.21 -4.07 2.13
N GLY A 98 -13.04 -3.44 2.12
CA GLY A 98 -12.49 -2.80 0.93
C GLY A 98 -11.76 -3.75 -0.02
N VAL A 99 -10.81 -4.53 0.52
CA VAL A 99 -9.88 -5.33 -0.31
C VAL A 99 -10.38 -6.76 -0.51
N VAL A 100 -10.97 -7.38 0.52
CA VAL A 100 -11.37 -8.80 0.47
C VAL A 100 -12.76 -8.97 -0.14
N VAL A 101 -13.68 -8.08 0.16
CA VAL A 101 -15.09 -8.18 -0.28
C VAL A 101 -15.41 -7.19 -1.39
N GLY A 102 -15.29 -5.90 -1.11
CA GLY A 102 -15.79 -4.84 -1.98
C GLY A 102 -15.09 -4.79 -3.34
N PHE A 103 -13.77 -4.77 -3.36
CA PHE A 103 -13.03 -4.75 -4.62
C PHE A 103 -13.29 -6.01 -5.49
N PRO A 104 -13.18 -7.24 -4.98
CA PRO A 104 -13.48 -8.41 -5.78
C PRO A 104 -14.92 -8.47 -6.26
N LEU A 105 -15.88 -8.08 -5.42
CA LEU A 105 -17.30 -8.09 -5.78
C LEU A 105 -17.58 -7.08 -6.90
N LEU A 106 -17.19 -5.84 -6.72
CA LEU A 106 -17.45 -4.79 -7.70
C LEU A 106 -16.74 -5.04 -9.03
N THR A 107 -15.48 -5.53 -8.98
CA THR A 107 -14.77 -5.90 -10.21
C THR A 107 -15.39 -7.12 -10.91
N THR A 108 -15.87 -8.12 -10.16
CA THR A 108 -16.55 -9.28 -10.74
C THR A 108 -17.89 -8.90 -11.37
N LEU A 109 -18.66 -8.02 -10.74
CA LEU A 109 -19.88 -7.46 -11.31
C LEU A 109 -19.59 -6.62 -12.58
N ALA A 110 -18.54 -5.82 -12.56
CA ALA A 110 -18.11 -5.07 -13.73
C ALA A 110 -17.76 -5.98 -14.92
N LEU A 111 -17.07 -7.09 -14.67
CA LEU A 111 -16.66 -8.04 -15.70
C LEU A 111 -17.82 -8.81 -16.36
N GLN A 112 -19.05 -8.67 -15.85
CA GLN A 112 -20.24 -9.19 -16.55
C GLN A 112 -20.62 -8.34 -17.77
N THR A 113 -20.26 -7.06 -17.77
CA THR A 113 -20.63 -6.08 -18.82
C THR A 113 -19.43 -5.38 -19.45
N SER A 114 -18.24 -5.55 -18.86
CA SER A 114 -16.99 -4.95 -19.32
C SER A 114 -15.93 -6.02 -19.61
N THR A 115 -14.99 -5.71 -20.51
CA THR A 115 -13.87 -6.62 -20.80
C THR A 115 -12.81 -6.57 -19.72
N SER A 116 -12.02 -7.64 -19.58
CA SER A 116 -10.87 -7.71 -18.70
C SER A 116 -9.84 -6.61 -19.01
N SER A 117 -9.63 -6.31 -20.31
CA SER A 117 -8.76 -5.24 -20.78
C SER A 117 -9.22 -3.86 -20.32
N HIS A 118 -10.53 -3.58 -20.42
CA HIS A 118 -11.11 -2.33 -19.95
C HIS A 118 -10.95 -2.17 -18.43
N ALA A 119 -11.30 -3.22 -17.67
CA ALA A 119 -11.14 -3.23 -16.22
C ALA A 119 -9.68 -3.00 -15.79
N ALA A 120 -8.70 -3.58 -16.51
CA ALA A 120 -7.28 -3.41 -16.21
C ALA A 120 -6.81 -1.96 -16.31
N VAL A 121 -7.29 -1.21 -17.33
CA VAL A 121 -6.94 0.20 -17.52
C VAL A 121 -7.54 1.05 -16.40
N VAL A 122 -8.84 0.86 -16.10
CA VAL A 122 -9.52 1.62 -15.04
C VAL A 122 -8.89 1.35 -13.67
N VAL A 123 -8.69 0.06 -13.34
CA VAL A 123 -8.09 -0.32 -12.05
C VAL A 123 -6.60 0.04 -11.99
N GLY A 124 -5.96 0.27 -13.11
CA GLY A 124 -4.62 0.87 -13.17
C GLY A 124 -4.49 2.19 -12.40
N LEU A 125 -5.59 2.93 -12.18
CA LEU A 125 -5.62 4.12 -11.32
C LEU A 125 -5.51 3.85 -9.82
N LEU A 126 -5.61 2.60 -9.38
CA LEU A 126 -5.67 2.26 -7.96
C LEU A 126 -4.52 2.85 -7.11
N PRO A 127 -3.24 2.80 -7.55
CA PRO A 127 -2.16 3.42 -6.78
C PRO A 127 -2.34 4.93 -6.61
N LEU A 128 -2.86 5.59 -7.64
CA LEU A 128 -3.13 7.03 -7.61
C LEU A 128 -4.28 7.37 -6.66
N THR A 129 -5.40 6.64 -6.77
CA THR A 129 -6.56 6.79 -5.88
C THR A 129 -6.17 6.55 -4.42
N THR A 130 -5.35 5.52 -4.16
CA THR A 130 -4.82 5.22 -2.82
C THR A 130 -3.94 6.36 -2.31
N ALA A 131 -3.06 6.93 -3.14
CA ALA A 131 -2.19 8.03 -2.74
C ALA A 131 -2.99 9.30 -2.42
N VAL A 132 -4.03 9.62 -3.21
CA VAL A 132 -4.95 10.73 -2.96
C VAL A 132 -5.69 10.52 -1.63
N LEU A 133 -6.31 9.36 -1.43
CA LEU A 133 -7.08 9.06 -0.23
C LEU A 133 -6.20 9.05 1.03
N SER A 134 -5.00 8.48 0.93
CA SER A 134 -4.01 8.51 2.02
C SER A 134 -3.60 9.94 2.38
N SER A 135 -3.39 10.81 1.39
CA SER A 135 -3.03 12.21 1.64
C SER A 135 -4.16 13.00 2.31
N LEU A 136 -5.40 12.76 1.89
CA LEU A 136 -6.58 13.38 2.52
C LEU A 136 -6.74 12.92 3.97
N ARG A 137 -6.55 11.63 4.24
CA ARG A 137 -6.70 11.07 5.59
C ARG A 137 -5.61 11.52 6.54
N THR A 138 -4.36 11.62 6.07
CA THR A 138 -3.22 12.04 6.90
C THR A 138 -3.09 13.55 7.04
N GLY A 139 -3.91 14.34 6.32
CA GLY A 139 -3.77 15.78 6.25
C GLY A 139 -2.47 16.23 5.58
N SER A 140 -1.76 15.32 4.92
CA SER A 140 -0.54 15.66 4.20
C SER A 140 -0.88 16.59 3.03
N ARG A 141 0.04 17.53 2.72
CA ARG A 141 -0.13 18.48 1.62
C ARG A 141 0.82 18.13 0.49
N PRO A 142 0.44 17.24 -0.44
CA PRO A 142 1.29 16.92 -1.58
C PRO A 142 1.59 18.17 -2.41
N PRO A 143 2.70 18.20 -3.17
CA PRO A 143 3.03 19.30 -4.06
C PRO A 143 1.99 19.42 -5.19
N ARG A 144 1.90 20.61 -5.81
CA ARG A 144 0.98 20.85 -6.94
C ARG A 144 1.14 19.86 -8.08
N THR A 145 2.38 19.44 -8.36
CA THR A 145 2.70 18.42 -9.38
C THR A 145 2.02 17.08 -9.12
N PHE A 146 1.85 16.68 -7.87
CA PHE A 146 1.08 15.50 -7.49
C PHE A 146 -0.38 15.62 -7.94
N TRP A 147 -1.04 16.75 -7.62
CA TRP A 147 -2.45 16.96 -7.97
C TRP A 147 -2.67 17.07 -9.47
N ILE A 148 -1.77 17.75 -10.19
CA ILE A 148 -1.82 17.83 -11.66
C ILE A 148 -1.72 16.44 -12.27
N ALA A 149 -0.77 15.61 -11.85
CA ALA A 149 -0.61 14.25 -12.35
C ALA A 149 -1.80 13.35 -11.96
N ALA A 150 -2.38 13.54 -10.76
CA ALA A 150 -3.57 12.82 -10.32
C ALA A 150 -4.79 13.14 -11.19
N LEU A 151 -5.03 14.42 -11.45
CA LEU A 151 -6.13 14.88 -12.31
C LEU A 151 -5.93 14.43 -13.76
N ALA A 152 -4.70 14.51 -14.28
CA ALA A 152 -4.38 14.03 -15.61
C ALA A 152 -4.65 12.53 -15.77
N GLY A 153 -4.21 11.71 -14.80
CA GLY A 153 -4.49 10.27 -14.79
C GLY A 153 -5.98 9.94 -14.72
N ALA A 154 -6.73 10.67 -13.88
CA ALA A 154 -8.18 10.52 -13.81
C ALA A 154 -8.85 10.91 -15.15
N ALA A 155 -8.44 12.01 -15.77
CA ALA A 155 -8.97 12.47 -17.05
C ALA A 155 -8.70 11.43 -18.16
N VAL A 156 -7.49 10.86 -18.24
CA VAL A 156 -7.15 9.81 -19.19
C VAL A 156 -8.10 8.63 -19.06
N VAL A 157 -8.34 8.14 -17.84
CA VAL A 157 -9.24 6.99 -17.63
C VAL A 157 -10.68 7.35 -17.92
N ILE A 158 -11.17 8.51 -17.53
CA ILE A 158 -12.55 8.94 -17.86
C ILE A 158 -12.74 9.00 -19.37
N VAL A 159 -11.83 9.65 -20.11
CA VAL A 159 -11.90 9.72 -21.59
C VAL A 159 -11.87 8.33 -22.21
N PHE A 160 -10.94 7.46 -21.77
CA PHE A 160 -10.86 6.08 -22.25
C PHE A 160 -12.16 5.33 -21.98
N THR A 161 -12.70 5.42 -20.75
CA THR A 161 -13.92 4.73 -20.32
C THR A 161 -15.12 5.18 -21.17
N VAL A 162 -15.32 6.49 -21.33
CA VAL A 162 -16.42 7.03 -22.12
C VAL A 162 -16.31 6.60 -23.59
N GLN A 163 -15.10 6.59 -24.18
CA GLN A 163 -14.90 6.13 -25.56
C GLN A 163 -15.21 4.64 -25.73
N GLN A 164 -14.80 3.80 -24.77
CA GLN A 164 -15.02 2.35 -24.83
C GLN A 164 -16.48 1.97 -24.56
N SER A 165 -17.20 2.76 -23.79
CA SER A 165 -18.61 2.53 -23.43
C SER A 165 -19.59 3.24 -24.36
N GLY A 166 -19.16 3.65 -25.54
CA GLY A 166 -20.03 4.22 -26.60
C GLY A 166 -20.51 5.65 -26.33
N GLY A 167 -19.75 6.43 -25.56
CA GLY A 167 -20.02 7.86 -25.32
C GLY A 167 -20.68 8.20 -23.98
N ALA A 168 -21.04 7.17 -23.17
CA ALA A 168 -21.60 7.33 -21.83
C ALA A 168 -20.98 6.31 -20.88
N LEU A 169 -21.07 6.57 -19.57
CA LEU A 169 -20.63 5.61 -18.55
C LEU A 169 -21.61 4.43 -18.48
N SER A 170 -21.08 3.22 -18.51
CA SER A 170 -21.83 1.98 -18.30
C SER A 170 -21.99 1.66 -16.81
N SER A 171 -22.90 0.72 -16.48
CA SER A 171 -22.98 0.17 -15.12
C SER A 171 -21.67 -0.51 -14.69
N GLY A 172 -20.97 -1.17 -15.63
CA GLY A 172 -19.66 -1.76 -15.36
C GLY A 172 -18.62 -0.73 -14.94
N ASP A 173 -18.64 0.45 -15.58
CA ASP A 173 -17.73 1.55 -15.21
C ASP A 173 -17.98 2.07 -13.80
N LEU A 174 -19.26 2.20 -13.41
CA LEU A 174 -19.63 2.60 -12.06
C LEU A 174 -19.13 1.59 -11.01
N PHE A 175 -19.24 0.29 -11.30
CA PHE A 175 -18.68 -0.75 -10.45
C PHE A 175 -17.16 -0.66 -10.36
N LEU A 176 -16.44 -0.40 -11.47
CA LEU A 176 -14.99 -0.22 -11.46
C LEU A 176 -14.55 1.01 -10.65
N PHE A 177 -15.22 2.14 -10.80
CA PHE A 177 -14.92 3.32 -9.98
C PHE A 177 -15.24 3.09 -8.49
N GLY A 178 -16.34 2.42 -8.19
CA GLY A 178 -16.64 1.97 -6.82
C GLY A 178 -15.56 1.06 -6.27
N ALA A 179 -15.09 0.10 -7.06
CA ALA A 179 -14.00 -0.81 -6.70
C ALA A 179 -12.71 -0.06 -6.36
N LEU A 180 -12.34 0.96 -7.17
CA LEU A 180 -11.18 1.82 -6.89
C LEU A 180 -11.29 2.49 -5.52
N LEU A 181 -12.45 3.08 -5.20
CA LEU A 181 -12.64 3.81 -3.95
C LEU A 181 -12.58 2.90 -2.73
N VAL A 182 -13.30 1.78 -2.75
CA VAL A 182 -13.33 0.86 -1.60
C VAL A 182 -11.97 0.17 -1.40
N CYS A 183 -11.29 -0.19 -2.49
CA CYS A 183 -9.96 -0.78 -2.42
C CYS A 183 -8.92 0.23 -1.92
N ALA A 184 -8.96 1.47 -2.40
CA ALA A 184 -8.07 2.53 -1.94
C ALA A 184 -8.26 2.83 -0.45
N ALA A 185 -9.50 2.81 0.06
CA ALA A 185 -9.78 2.92 1.49
C ALA A 185 -9.16 1.76 2.29
N GLY A 186 -9.35 0.53 1.80
CA GLY A 186 -8.75 -0.67 2.39
C GLY A 186 -7.22 -0.63 2.35
N TYR A 187 -6.60 -0.23 1.24
CA TYR A 187 -5.14 -0.10 1.13
C TYR A 187 -4.57 1.00 2.01
N THR A 188 -5.26 2.14 2.14
CA THR A 188 -4.86 3.22 3.04
C THR A 188 -4.83 2.74 4.49
N GLU A 189 -5.86 2.02 4.91
CA GLU A 189 -5.93 1.46 6.25
C GLU A 189 -4.97 0.30 6.46
N GLY A 190 -4.84 -0.58 5.45
CA GLY A 190 -3.88 -1.67 5.44
C GLY A 190 -2.43 -1.17 5.58
N GLY A 191 -2.10 -0.07 4.89
CA GLY A 191 -0.80 0.60 5.03
C GLY A 191 -0.55 1.13 6.44
N ARG A 192 -1.58 1.69 7.10
CA ARG A 192 -1.50 2.11 8.51
C ARG A 192 -1.23 0.92 9.44
N LEU A 193 -1.96 -0.18 9.26
CA LEU A 193 -1.81 -1.40 10.05
C LEU A 193 -0.47 -2.10 9.78
N ALA A 194 0.09 -1.99 8.59
CA ALA A 194 1.41 -2.52 8.25
C ALA A 194 2.57 -1.86 9.03
N GLY A 195 2.32 -0.70 9.65
CA GLY A 195 3.24 -0.07 10.59
C GLY A 195 3.28 -0.74 11.98
N VAL A 196 2.32 -1.62 12.30
CA VAL A 196 2.21 -2.28 13.63
C VAL A 196 2.24 -3.81 13.54
N MET A 197 1.98 -4.38 12.37
CA MET A 197 2.07 -5.82 12.12
C MET A 197 2.50 -6.08 10.67
N PRO A 198 3.12 -7.22 10.35
CA PRO A 198 3.50 -7.57 8.97
C PRO A 198 2.32 -7.52 8.00
N GLY A 199 2.51 -6.94 6.81
CA GLY A 199 1.42 -6.74 5.83
C GLY A 199 0.68 -8.02 5.44
N TRP A 200 1.37 -9.18 5.36
CA TRP A 200 0.72 -10.46 5.11
C TRP A 200 -0.22 -10.89 6.25
N GLN A 201 0.07 -10.50 7.50
CA GLN A 201 -0.83 -10.73 8.64
C GLN A 201 -2.06 -9.82 8.57
N VAL A 202 -1.90 -8.57 8.13
CA VAL A 202 -3.04 -7.67 7.93
C VAL A 202 -4.06 -8.28 6.98
N ILE A 203 -3.61 -8.75 5.80
CA ILE A 203 -4.54 -9.36 4.84
C ILE A 203 -5.04 -10.73 5.32
N GLY A 204 -4.20 -11.52 5.98
CA GLY A 204 -4.58 -12.82 6.57
C GLY A 204 -5.70 -12.67 7.60
N TRP A 205 -5.56 -11.75 8.55
CA TRP A 205 -6.59 -11.48 9.55
C TRP A 205 -7.84 -10.84 8.96
N ALA A 206 -7.71 -10.00 7.91
CA ALA A 206 -8.86 -9.44 7.20
C ALA A 206 -9.67 -10.52 6.48
N LEU A 207 -9.00 -11.51 5.87
CA LEU A 207 -9.65 -12.68 5.25
C LEU A 207 -10.38 -13.52 6.29
N VAL A 208 -9.74 -13.84 7.41
CA VAL A 208 -10.36 -14.61 8.52
C VAL A 208 -11.54 -13.86 9.11
N LEU A 209 -11.43 -12.53 9.27
CA LEU A 209 -12.53 -11.70 9.77
C LEU A 209 -13.73 -11.69 8.81
N ALA A 210 -13.49 -11.70 7.50
CA ALA A 210 -14.53 -11.74 6.47
C ALA A 210 -15.18 -13.14 6.35
N ALA A 211 -14.50 -14.21 6.78
CA ALA A 211 -14.92 -15.58 6.54
C ALA A 211 -16.36 -15.90 6.98
N PRO A 212 -16.85 -15.50 8.17
CA PRO A 212 -18.24 -15.77 8.56
C PRO A 212 -19.27 -15.18 7.59
N LEU A 213 -19.03 -13.93 7.14
CA LEU A 213 -19.87 -13.27 6.15
C LEU A 213 -19.80 -13.99 4.80
N MET A 214 -18.62 -14.47 4.41
CA MET A 214 -18.43 -15.20 3.15
C MET A 214 -19.08 -16.58 3.19
N VAL A 215 -19.10 -17.27 4.34
CA VAL A 215 -19.85 -18.53 4.52
C VAL A 215 -21.33 -18.29 4.31
N ALA A 216 -21.91 -17.31 4.99
CA ALA A 216 -23.32 -16.96 4.84
C ALA A 216 -23.63 -16.53 3.40
N GLY A 217 -22.77 -15.68 2.83
CA GLY A 217 -22.89 -15.24 1.44
C GLY A 217 -22.81 -16.38 0.43
N ALA A 218 -21.91 -17.35 0.62
CA ALA A 218 -21.80 -18.53 -0.25
C ALA A 218 -23.04 -19.43 -0.15
N ALA A 219 -23.55 -19.67 1.06
CA ALA A 219 -24.77 -20.46 1.25
C ALA A 219 -25.96 -19.83 0.52
N VAL A 220 -26.11 -18.51 0.62
CA VAL A 220 -27.17 -17.77 -0.08
C VAL A 220 -26.90 -17.77 -1.60
N ALA A 221 -25.70 -17.39 -2.06
CA ALA A 221 -25.40 -17.29 -3.49
C ALA A 221 -25.59 -18.63 -4.22
N LEU A 222 -25.08 -19.72 -3.65
CA LEU A 222 -25.21 -21.06 -4.23
C LEU A 222 -26.67 -21.56 -4.27
N SER A 223 -27.61 -20.97 -3.52
CA SER A 223 -29.01 -21.33 -3.56
C SER A 223 -29.75 -20.74 -4.75
N PHE A 224 -29.28 -19.66 -5.36
CA PHE A 224 -29.95 -19.01 -6.49
C PHE A 224 -29.07 -18.88 -7.76
N GLU A 225 -27.74 -18.98 -7.64
CA GLU A 225 -26.87 -18.99 -8.79
C GLU A 225 -26.56 -20.41 -9.26
N PRO A 226 -26.83 -20.77 -10.52
CA PRO A 226 -26.52 -22.09 -11.04
C PRO A 226 -25.01 -22.28 -11.15
N VAL A 227 -24.51 -23.42 -10.69
CA VAL A 227 -23.12 -23.84 -10.83
C VAL A 227 -22.98 -24.79 -12.03
N ARG A 228 -22.14 -24.46 -12.99
CA ARG A 228 -21.82 -25.31 -14.14
C ARG A 228 -20.31 -25.49 -14.18
N LEU A 229 -19.81 -26.57 -13.60
CA LEU A 229 -18.37 -26.80 -13.52
C LEU A 229 -17.75 -26.97 -14.91
N THR A 230 -16.89 -26.03 -15.28
CA THR A 230 -16.01 -26.09 -16.45
C THR A 230 -14.56 -26.14 -15.97
N THR A 231 -13.66 -26.67 -16.80
CA THR A 231 -12.24 -26.70 -16.47
C THR A 231 -11.70 -25.29 -16.28
N HIS A 232 -12.03 -24.34 -17.16
CA HIS A 232 -11.63 -22.95 -17.04
C HIS A 232 -12.18 -22.28 -15.78
N GLY A 233 -13.46 -22.51 -15.46
CA GLY A 233 -14.09 -21.93 -14.29
C GLY A 233 -13.46 -22.39 -12.97
N VAL A 234 -13.13 -23.68 -12.86
CA VAL A 234 -12.43 -24.22 -11.68
C VAL A 234 -11.00 -23.67 -11.60
N ILE A 235 -10.26 -23.67 -12.70
CA ILE A 235 -8.91 -23.08 -12.76
C ILE A 235 -8.96 -21.60 -12.39
N GLY A 236 -9.95 -20.86 -12.91
CA GLY A 236 -10.16 -19.44 -12.61
C GLY A 236 -10.39 -19.22 -11.10
N LEU A 237 -11.31 -19.97 -10.48
CA LEU A 237 -11.56 -19.89 -9.04
C LEU A 237 -10.31 -20.20 -8.20
N VAL A 238 -9.63 -21.31 -8.50
CA VAL A 238 -8.40 -21.70 -7.78
C VAL A 238 -7.31 -20.65 -7.94
N TRP A 239 -7.16 -20.09 -9.16
CA TRP A 239 -6.16 -19.05 -9.38
C TRP A 239 -6.46 -17.78 -8.58
N VAL A 240 -7.68 -17.26 -8.63
CA VAL A 240 -8.01 -16.03 -7.90
C VAL A 240 -7.95 -16.21 -6.39
N ALA A 241 -8.23 -17.40 -5.87
CA ALA A 241 -8.16 -17.71 -4.45
C ALA A 241 -6.74 -17.97 -3.96
N ALA A 242 -6.06 -18.95 -4.55
CA ALA A 242 -4.75 -19.40 -4.11
C ALA A 242 -3.61 -18.67 -4.85
N GLY A 243 -3.67 -18.60 -6.19
CA GLY A 243 -2.61 -18.04 -7.01
C GLY A 243 -2.44 -16.53 -6.82
N SER A 244 -3.50 -15.75 -7.00
CA SER A 244 -3.44 -14.30 -6.88
C SER A 244 -3.46 -13.84 -5.41
N THR A 245 -4.44 -14.29 -4.63
CA THR A 245 -4.66 -13.76 -3.28
C THR A 245 -3.63 -14.27 -2.28
N PHE A 246 -3.18 -15.52 -2.36
CA PHE A 246 -2.26 -16.07 -1.37
C PHE A 246 -0.81 -16.13 -1.88
N VAL A 247 -0.52 -16.94 -2.91
CA VAL A 247 0.85 -17.11 -3.43
C VAL A 247 1.38 -15.79 -3.98
N GLY A 248 0.57 -15.07 -4.74
CA GLY A 248 0.94 -13.75 -5.28
C GLY A 248 1.33 -12.77 -4.20
N LEU A 249 0.54 -12.65 -3.13
CA LEU A 249 0.86 -11.79 -1.99
C LEU A 249 2.12 -12.27 -1.25
N TYR A 250 2.27 -13.57 -1.02
CA TYR A 250 3.42 -14.12 -0.32
C TYR A 250 4.74 -13.78 -1.04
N VAL A 251 4.81 -14.10 -2.34
CA VAL A 251 6.04 -13.84 -3.13
C VAL A 251 6.27 -12.33 -3.31
N TRP A 252 5.19 -11.56 -3.45
CA TRP A 252 5.24 -10.09 -3.54
C TRP A 252 5.85 -9.46 -2.28
N TYR A 253 5.32 -9.77 -1.10
CA TYR A 253 5.82 -9.22 0.16
C TYR A 253 7.25 -9.67 0.44
N ARG A 254 7.59 -10.93 0.14
CA ARG A 254 8.96 -11.42 0.28
C ARG A 254 9.92 -10.70 -0.66
N GLY A 255 9.56 -10.57 -1.93
CA GLY A 255 10.37 -9.81 -2.91
C GLY A 255 10.50 -8.35 -2.52
N MET A 256 9.40 -7.71 -2.10
CA MET A 256 9.41 -6.32 -1.64
C MET A 256 10.29 -6.09 -0.41
N ALA A 257 10.35 -7.05 0.52
CA ALA A 257 11.24 -6.99 1.67
C ALA A 257 12.73 -7.00 1.26
N GLU A 258 13.08 -7.73 0.18
CA GLU A 258 14.45 -7.82 -0.32
C GLU A 258 14.89 -6.61 -1.16
N ILE A 259 14.00 -6.07 -2.02
CA ILE A 259 14.36 -4.96 -2.95
C ILE A 259 13.91 -3.58 -2.49
N GLY A 260 13.09 -3.53 -1.45
CA GLY A 260 12.50 -2.30 -0.91
C GLY A 260 11.24 -1.84 -1.66
N VAL A 261 10.38 -1.12 -0.92
CA VAL A 261 9.09 -0.63 -1.43
C VAL A 261 9.21 0.20 -2.72
N PRO A 262 10.19 1.13 -2.87
CA PRO A 262 10.25 1.95 -4.08
C PRO A 262 10.49 1.14 -5.36
N ARG A 263 11.37 0.11 -5.31
CA ARG A 263 11.66 -0.75 -6.47
C ARG A 263 10.49 -1.69 -6.77
N ALA A 264 9.88 -2.27 -5.73
CA ALA A 264 8.70 -3.11 -5.88
C ALA A 264 7.54 -2.34 -6.54
N SER A 265 7.28 -1.10 -6.11
CA SER A 265 6.25 -0.25 -6.71
C SER A 265 6.49 0.04 -8.20
N GLN A 266 7.75 0.13 -8.63
CA GLN A 266 8.06 0.28 -10.07
C GLN A 266 7.71 -1.00 -10.86
N LEU A 267 7.98 -2.18 -10.31
CA LEU A 267 7.59 -3.44 -10.95
C LEU A 267 6.07 -3.57 -11.07
N GLN A 268 5.32 -3.12 -10.07
CA GLN A 268 3.85 -3.19 -10.09
C GLN A 268 3.22 -2.34 -11.21
N LEU A 269 3.93 -1.35 -11.73
CA LEU A 269 3.46 -0.58 -12.89
C LEU A 269 3.31 -1.45 -14.16
N ALA A 270 3.96 -2.61 -14.23
CA ALA A 270 3.79 -3.53 -15.34
C ALA A 270 2.44 -4.29 -15.29
N GLN A 271 1.76 -4.34 -14.13
CA GLN A 271 0.56 -5.16 -13.95
C GLN A 271 -0.55 -4.87 -14.96
N PRO A 272 -1.00 -3.62 -15.21
CA PRO A 272 -2.05 -3.36 -16.18
C PRO A 272 -1.68 -3.81 -17.61
N LEU A 273 -0.42 -3.57 -18.02
CA LEU A 273 0.05 -3.97 -19.34
C LEU A 273 0.09 -5.49 -19.50
N LEU A 274 0.57 -6.21 -18.46
CA LEU A 274 0.53 -7.67 -18.45
C LEU A 274 -0.90 -8.19 -18.49
N THR A 275 -1.84 -7.55 -17.79
CA THR A 275 -3.26 -7.94 -17.86
C THR A 275 -3.81 -7.79 -19.27
N LEU A 276 -3.47 -6.73 -20.03
CA LEU A 276 -3.86 -6.59 -21.43
C LEU A 276 -3.33 -7.75 -22.29
N VAL A 277 -2.06 -8.15 -22.07
CA VAL A 277 -1.45 -9.28 -22.77
C VAL A 277 -2.22 -10.58 -22.46
N TRP A 278 -2.52 -10.83 -21.18
CA TRP A 278 -3.27 -12.04 -20.78
C TRP A 278 -4.70 -12.03 -21.30
N SER A 279 -5.37 -10.88 -21.32
CA SER A 279 -6.72 -10.73 -21.88
C SER A 279 -6.75 -11.10 -23.36
N PHE A 280 -5.74 -10.68 -24.13
CA PHE A 280 -5.60 -11.07 -25.52
C PHE A 280 -5.28 -12.56 -25.68
N LEU A 281 -4.28 -13.08 -24.94
CA LEU A 281 -3.79 -14.45 -25.11
C LEU A 281 -4.75 -15.52 -24.56
N LEU A 282 -5.38 -15.29 -23.42
CA LEU A 282 -6.17 -16.29 -22.70
C LEU A 282 -7.68 -16.18 -22.99
N LEU A 283 -8.18 -14.96 -23.20
CA LEU A 283 -9.60 -14.70 -23.41
C LEU A 283 -9.91 -14.43 -24.89
N GLY A 284 -8.90 -14.23 -25.75
CA GLY A 284 -9.11 -13.84 -27.15
C GLY A 284 -9.77 -12.46 -27.29
N GLU A 285 -9.69 -11.61 -26.26
CA GLU A 285 -10.28 -10.26 -26.30
C GLU A 285 -9.64 -9.42 -27.40
N LYS A 286 -10.45 -8.73 -28.19
CA LYS A 286 -9.96 -7.72 -29.14
C LYS A 286 -9.57 -6.47 -28.35
N VAL A 287 -8.30 -6.38 -27.97
CA VAL A 287 -7.77 -5.22 -27.24
C VAL A 287 -7.74 -4.02 -28.18
N SER A 288 -8.52 -2.98 -27.89
CA SER A 288 -8.51 -1.75 -28.69
C SER A 288 -7.16 -1.05 -28.57
N ALA A 289 -6.69 -0.39 -29.63
CA ALA A 289 -5.43 0.36 -29.60
C ALA A 289 -5.42 1.47 -28.54
N ALA A 290 -6.59 1.95 -28.13
CA ALA A 290 -6.74 2.93 -27.04
C ALA A 290 -6.34 2.36 -25.66
N ALA A 291 -6.55 1.06 -25.41
CA ALA A 291 -6.27 0.47 -24.12
C ALA A 291 -4.78 0.49 -23.72
N PRO A 292 -3.81 0.04 -24.52
CA PRO A 292 -2.40 0.15 -24.16
C PRO A 292 -1.92 1.61 -24.08
N VAL A 293 -2.46 2.52 -24.93
CA VAL A 293 -2.13 3.94 -24.86
C VAL A 293 -2.62 4.55 -23.55
N ALA A 294 -3.88 4.30 -23.16
CA ALA A 294 -4.43 4.76 -21.90
C ALA A 294 -3.67 4.16 -20.69
N ALA A 295 -3.35 2.86 -20.73
CA ALA A 295 -2.56 2.21 -19.69
C ALA A 295 -1.20 2.88 -19.52
N VAL A 296 -0.45 3.11 -20.61
CA VAL A 296 0.85 3.80 -20.55
C VAL A 296 0.70 5.24 -20.03
N ALA A 297 -0.30 5.98 -20.47
CA ALA A 297 -0.54 7.34 -19.99
C ALA A 297 -0.84 7.38 -18.48
N VAL A 298 -1.65 6.44 -17.95
CA VAL A 298 -1.90 6.27 -16.53
C VAL A 298 -0.61 5.96 -15.78
N LEU A 299 0.21 5.04 -16.29
CA LEU A 299 1.49 4.67 -15.68
C LEU A 299 2.46 5.86 -15.60
N VAL A 300 2.51 6.71 -16.63
CA VAL A 300 3.30 7.95 -16.63
C VAL A 300 2.80 8.91 -15.53
N CYS A 301 1.49 9.07 -15.39
CA CYS A 301 0.91 9.89 -14.32
C CYS A 301 1.25 9.34 -12.93
N ILE A 302 1.17 8.02 -12.71
CA ILE A 302 1.57 7.39 -11.45
C ILE A 302 3.06 7.61 -11.17
N ALA A 303 3.92 7.38 -12.14
CA ALA A 303 5.36 7.61 -11.98
C ALA A 303 5.69 9.08 -11.64
N ALA A 304 4.96 10.03 -12.22
CA ALA A 304 5.10 11.45 -11.90
C ALA A 304 4.71 11.77 -10.45
N THR A 305 3.59 11.19 -9.95
CA THR A 305 3.15 11.36 -8.56
C THR A 305 4.15 10.76 -7.57
N GLN A 306 4.70 9.57 -7.86
CA GLN A 306 5.70 8.91 -7.02
C GLN A 306 6.99 9.73 -6.92
N ARG A 307 7.49 10.25 -8.05
CA ARG A 307 8.70 11.12 -8.07
C ARG A 307 8.49 12.41 -7.29
N ALA A 308 7.30 13.00 -7.36
CA ALA A 308 6.95 14.20 -6.59
C ALA A 308 6.96 13.94 -5.07
N GLY A 309 6.54 12.75 -4.62
CA GLY A 309 6.56 12.32 -3.22
C GLY A 309 7.99 12.12 -2.69
N VAL A 310 8.83 11.41 -3.43
CA VAL A 310 10.22 11.09 -3.04
C VAL A 310 11.07 12.36 -2.90
N ARG A 311 10.94 13.32 -3.81
CA ARG A 311 11.69 14.60 -3.74
C ARG A 311 11.42 15.37 -2.46
N ARG A 312 10.21 15.29 -1.91
CA ARG A 312 9.84 16.00 -0.69
C ARG A 312 10.39 15.32 0.56
N GLN A 313 10.41 13.99 0.59
CA GLN A 313 11.02 13.25 1.70
C GLN A 313 12.53 13.52 1.77
N GLY A 314 13.23 13.51 0.65
CA GLY A 314 14.64 13.88 0.59
C GLY A 314 14.90 15.32 1.06
N ALA A 315 14.07 16.29 0.67
CA ALA A 315 14.21 17.68 1.09
C ALA A 315 13.96 17.89 2.59
N SER A 316 13.02 17.14 3.19
CA SER A 316 12.74 17.22 4.63
C SER A 316 13.86 16.61 5.49
N VAL A 317 14.48 15.53 5.04
CA VAL A 317 15.64 14.91 5.72
C VAL A 317 16.83 15.87 5.71
N VAL A 318 17.16 16.46 4.57
CA VAL A 318 18.28 17.43 4.45
C VAL A 318 18.02 18.69 5.30
N ALA A 319 16.77 19.16 5.38
CA ALA A 319 16.41 20.30 6.22
C ALA A 319 16.55 19.99 7.73
N HIS A 320 16.22 18.77 8.13
CA HIS A 320 16.35 18.32 9.53
C HIS A 320 17.81 18.16 9.93
N ASP A 321 18.64 17.58 9.08
CA ASP A 321 20.08 17.44 9.28
C ASP A 321 20.79 18.80 9.32
N GLY A 322 20.38 19.74 8.46
CA GLY A 322 20.88 21.11 8.46
C GLY A 322 20.54 21.91 9.73
N GLN A 323 19.36 21.65 10.34
CA GLN A 323 18.98 22.25 11.61
C GLN A 323 19.74 21.61 12.80
N GLY A 324 19.92 20.28 12.77
CA GLY A 324 20.74 19.58 13.76
C GLY A 324 22.20 20.05 13.77
N ALA A 325 22.80 20.21 12.59
CA ALA A 325 24.17 20.70 12.43
C ALA A 325 24.32 22.15 12.91
N ARG A 326 23.34 23.03 12.70
CA ARG A 326 23.33 24.41 13.20
C ARG A 326 23.15 24.49 14.71
N ALA A 327 22.31 23.63 15.30
CA ALA A 327 22.12 23.54 16.74
C ALA A 327 23.40 23.07 17.44
N THR A 328 24.13 22.11 16.86
CA THR A 328 25.40 21.61 17.39
C THR A 328 26.50 22.67 17.28
N ALA A 329 26.56 23.40 16.16
CA ALA A 329 27.53 24.51 15.96
C ALA A 329 27.25 25.67 16.91
N ALA A 330 25.99 25.97 17.25
CA ALA A 330 25.64 27.00 18.22
C ALA A 330 25.98 26.60 19.67
N SER A 331 25.96 25.27 19.98
CA SER A 331 26.33 24.75 21.29
C SER A 331 27.85 24.69 21.52
N THR A 332 28.65 24.68 20.46
CA THR A 332 30.13 24.66 20.53
C THR A 332 30.79 26.03 20.45
N ALA A 333 30.01 27.11 20.35
CA ALA A 333 30.56 28.45 20.40
C ALA A 333 31.13 28.71 21.81
N PRO A 334 32.43 29.11 21.93
CA PRO A 334 33.01 29.37 23.26
C PRO A 334 32.28 30.54 23.92
N CYS A 335 31.72 30.29 25.09
CA CYS A 335 31.06 31.31 25.90
C CYS A 335 32.13 32.31 26.40
N SER A 336 32.41 33.33 25.61
CA SER A 336 33.23 34.48 26.03
C SER A 336 32.39 35.29 27.03
N ARG A 337 32.47 34.95 28.32
CA ARG A 337 31.99 35.81 29.41
C ARG A 337 32.79 37.11 29.39
N PRO A 338 32.18 38.29 29.34
CA PRO A 338 32.90 39.52 29.50
C PRO A 338 33.45 39.56 30.97
N ILE A 339 34.77 39.75 31.11
CA ILE A 339 35.45 39.98 32.37
C ILE A 339 34.84 41.23 32.97
N ARG A 340 34.12 41.05 34.10
CA ARG A 340 33.59 42.14 34.92
C ARG A 340 34.77 42.85 35.55
N LYS A 341 35.09 44.08 35.10
CA LYS A 341 36.05 44.95 35.73
C LYS A 341 35.57 45.20 37.17
N GLU A 342 36.35 44.72 38.14
CA GLU A 342 36.14 45.04 39.54
C GLU A 342 36.38 46.55 39.78
N SER A 343 35.37 47.17 40.38
CA SER A 343 35.46 48.59 40.82
C SER A 343 36.28 48.65 42.10
N PRO A 344 37.14 49.67 42.29
CA PRO A 344 38.01 49.76 43.48
C PRO A 344 37.20 49.99 44.75
N VAL A 345 37.54 49.22 45.79
CA VAL A 345 36.97 49.30 47.12
C VAL A 345 37.33 50.66 47.76
N ARG A 346 36.33 51.45 48.19
CA ARG A 346 36.50 52.65 49.00
C ARG A 346 36.80 52.26 50.46
N PRO A 347 37.79 52.91 51.15
CA PRO A 347 38.08 52.61 52.54
C PRO A 347 37.01 53.21 53.47
N VAL A 348 36.50 52.41 54.41
CA VAL A 348 35.56 52.82 55.44
C VAL A 348 36.34 53.59 56.52
N ARG A 349 36.04 54.86 56.67
CA ARG A 349 36.47 55.68 57.83
C ARG A 349 35.67 55.31 59.08
N GLY A 350 36.28 54.69 60.04
CA GLY A 350 35.74 54.50 61.42
C GLY A 350 35.60 55.83 62.12
N ARG A 351 34.41 56.06 62.68
CA ARG A 351 34.18 57.15 63.68
C ARG A 351 34.22 56.54 65.04
N ILE A 352 35.23 56.93 65.80
CA ILE A 352 35.32 56.70 67.26
C ILE A 352 34.45 57.80 67.91
N ARG A 353 33.50 57.38 68.75
CA ARG A 353 32.85 58.25 69.73
C ARG A 353 33.44 57.95 71.14
N SER A 354 33.90 58.99 71.76
CA SER A 354 34.13 59.14 73.17
C SER A 354 32.85 59.13 73.96
#